data_e9c0a8946a52ab9c80b6bb80cf029c77
#
_entry.id   e9c0a8946a52ab9c80b6bb80cf029c77
#
_cell.length_a   1.000
_cell.length_b   1.000
_cell.length_c   1.000
_cell.angle_alpha   90.00
_cell.angle_beta   90.00
_cell.angle_gamma   90.00
#
_symmetry.space_group_name_H-M   'P 1'
#
loop_
_entity.id
_entity.type
_entity.pdbx_description
1 polymer ?
#
loop_
_entity_poly.entity_id
_entity_poly.type
_entity_poly.pdbx_seq_one_letter_code
_entity_poly.pdbx_strand_id
1 'polypeptide(L)'
;MPFASLNGIRVHYVIQGSGPHLLMFAPGGFRSVISRWTAEGGKREWKEMDALNTLSKHFTCIAYDRRESGQSGGRIEPLTWDLYVREAKELLDLAGARQALILGSCFGASLALAFAVRHPAACKAL
;
A
#
# COMPACT_ATOMS: atom_id res chain seq x y z
N MET A 1 6.40 -13.54 5.12
CA MET A 1 5.85 -12.19 5.03
C MET A 1 4.73 -12.04 6.03
N PRO A 2 4.69 -10.91 6.72
CA PRO A 2 3.76 -10.75 7.83
C PRO A 2 2.32 -10.51 7.39
N PHE A 3 1.44 -10.77 8.32
CA PHE A 3 0.01 -10.46 8.21
C PHE A 3 -0.39 -9.60 9.40
N ALA A 4 -1.36 -8.74 9.18
CA ALA A 4 -1.96 -7.93 10.24
C ALA A 4 -3.47 -7.97 10.14
N SER A 5 -4.14 -7.75 11.27
CA SER A 5 -5.59 -7.54 11.27
C SER A 5 -5.85 -6.06 11.16
N LEU A 6 -6.35 -5.63 10.01
CA LEU A 6 -6.70 -4.25 9.74
C LEU A 6 -8.21 -4.17 9.50
N ASN A 7 -8.90 -3.39 10.30
CA ASN A 7 -10.36 -3.27 10.21
C ASN A 7 -11.06 -4.66 10.22
N GLY A 8 -10.52 -5.61 11.03
CA GLY A 8 -11.06 -6.96 11.12
C GLY A 8 -10.74 -7.88 9.95
N ILE A 9 -9.93 -7.46 9.00
CA ILE A 9 -9.53 -8.23 7.83
C ILE A 9 -8.07 -8.61 7.96
N ARG A 10 -7.73 -9.84 7.60
CA ARG A 10 -6.33 -10.29 7.56
C ARG A 10 -5.67 -9.73 6.30
N VAL A 11 -4.69 -8.86 6.47
CA VAL A 11 -3.98 -8.19 5.39
C VAL A 11 -2.53 -8.64 5.34
N HIS A 12 -2.10 -9.07 4.15
CA HIS A 12 -0.72 -9.41 3.86
C HIS A 12 0.04 -8.11 3.50
N TYR A 13 1.14 -7.84 4.19
CA TYR A 13 1.92 -6.63 3.98
C TYR A 13 3.42 -6.88 4.05
N VAL A 14 4.19 -5.89 3.64
CA VAL A 14 5.65 -5.86 3.79
C VAL A 14 6.07 -4.46 4.21
N ILE A 15 7.03 -4.40 5.13
CA ILE A 15 7.76 -3.17 5.48
C ILE A 15 9.22 -3.46 5.20
N GLN A 16 9.81 -2.73 4.28
CA GLN A 16 11.14 -3.02 3.74
C GLN A 16 11.95 -1.73 3.58
N GLY A 17 13.23 -1.82 3.94
CA GLY A 17 14.15 -0.70 3.76
C GLY A 17 14.35 0.14 5.01
N SER A 18 15.00 1.29 4.83
CA SER A 18 15.27 2.26 5.88
C SER A 18 15.20 3.68 5.32
N GLY A 19 14.91 4.63 6.19
CA GLY A 19 14.72 6.03 5.81
C GLY A 19 13.29 6.51 6.06
N PRO A 20 12.89 7.64 5.47
CA PRO A 20 11.52 8.13 5.61
C PRO A 20 10.50 7.10 5.16
N HIS A 21 9.35 7.06 5.81
CA HIS A 21 8.27 6.12 5.46
C HIS A 21 7.65 6.49 4.11
N LEU A 22 7.44 5.48 3.28
CA LEU A 22 6.78 5.58 1.98
C LEU A 22 5.65 4.55 1.94
N LEU A 23 4.41 5.02 1.93
CA LEU A 23 3.23 4.17 1.80
C LEU A 23 2.88 4.02 0.33
N MET A 24 2.78 2.79 -0.15
CA MET A 24 2.65 2.45 -1.56
C MET A 24 1.30 1.81 -1.86
N PHE A 25 0.51 2.48 -2.69
CA PHE A 25 -0.78 1.99 -3.17
C PHE A 25 -0.63 1.41 -4.56
N ALA A 26 -0.61 0.09 -4.65
CA ALA A 26 -0.40 -0.63 -5.89
C ALA A 26 -1.56 -0.43 -6.90
N PRO A 27 -1.26 -0.53 -8.21
CA PRO A 27 -2.29 -0.48 -9.24
C PRO A 27 -3.21 -1.69 -9.19
N GLY A 28 -4.35 -1.60 -9.86
CA GLY A 28 -5.34 -2.65 -9.96
C GLY A 28 -6.48 -2.51 -8.96
N GLY A 29 -7.68 -2.94 -9.37
CA GLY A 29 -8.87 -2.99 -8.51
C GLY A 29 -8.79 -4.17 -7.52
N PHE A 30 -9.14 -5.37 -7.99
CA PHE A 30 -9.10 -6.61 -7.18
C PHE A 30 -7.79 -7.39 -7.31
N ARG A 31 -6.77 -6.80 -7.93
CA ARG A 31 -5.43 -7.38 -8.07
C ARG A 31 -4.36 -6.39 -7.65
N SER A 32 -4.63 -5.64 -6.61
CA SER A 32 -3.68 -4.69 -6.02
C SER A 32 -2.81 -5.43 -5.02
N VAL A 33 -1.69 -5.92 -5.49
CA VAL A 33 -0.80 -6.81 -4.73
C VAL A 33 0.61 -6.27 -4.66
N ILE A 34 1.35 -6.69 -3.63
CA ILE A 34 2.75 -6.28 -3.42
C ILE A 34 3.61 -6.54 -4.65
N SER A 35 3.39 -7.66 -5.32
CA SER A 35 4.18 -8.05 -6.49
C SER A 35 4.06 -7.09 -7.68
N ARG A 36 3.08 -6.20 -7.67
CA ARG A 36 3.00 -5.12 -8.68
C ARG A 36 4.16 -4.13 -8.59
N TRP A 37 4.83 -4.10 -7.44
CA TRP A 37 5.99 -3.25 -7.20
C TRP A 37 7.32 -3.97 -7.40
N THR A 38 7.31 -5.22 -7.81
CA THR A 38 8.52 -6.03 -7.99
C THR A 38 8.69 -6.48 -9.43
N ALA A 39 9.95 -6.70 -9.83
CA ALA A 39 10.27 -7.20 -11.17
C ALA A 39 9.66 -8.59 -11.44
N GLU A 40 9.53 -9.42 -10.41
CA GLU A 40 9.00 -10.78 -10.52
C GLU A 40 7.51 -10.83 -10.79
N GLY A 41 6.75 -9.88 -10.24
CA GLY A 41 5.30 -9.83 -10.36
C GLY A 41 4.79 -8.97 -11.52
N GLY A 42 5.67 -8.24 -12.18
CA GLY A 42 5.33 -7.36 -13.29
C GLY A 42 5.15 -8.09 -14.62
N LYS A 43 4.41 -7.47 -15.55
CA LYS A 43 4.45 -7.89 -16.94
C LYS A 43 5.89 -7.74 -17.47
N ARG A 44 6.25 -8.50 -18.48
CA ARG A 44 7.60 -8.49 -19.06
C ARG A 44 8.13 -7.08 -19.39
N GLU A 45 7.24 -6.19 -19.78
CA GLU A 45 7.52 -4.79 -20.10
C GLU A 45 7.86 -3.95 -18.85
N TRP A 46 7.52 -4.43 -17.68
CA TRP A 46 7.65 -3.72 -16.40
C TRP A 46 8.73 -4.33 -15.48
N LYS A 47 9.46 -5.34 -15.99
CA LYS A 47 10.51 -6.01 -15.22
C LYS A 47 11.64 -5.07 -14.79
N GLU A 48 11.79 -3.96 -15.50
CA GLU A 48 12.79 -2.94 -15.17
C GLU A 48 12.32 -2.01 -14.02
N MET A 49 11.04 -2.11 -13.64
CA MET A 49 10.45 -1.28 -12.61
C MET A 49 10.32 -2.06 -11.29
N ASP A 50 11.44 -2.45 -10.74
CA ASP A 50 11.49 -3.07 -9.41
C ASP A 50 11.43 -1.96 -8.33
N ALA A 51 10.28 -1.29 -8.28
CA ALA A 51 10.11 -0.10 -7.46
C ALA A 51 10.33 -0.39 -5.97
N LEU A 52 9.80 -1.50 -5.48
CA LEU A 52 9.94 -1.84 -4.06
C LEU A 52 11.41 -2.00 -3.66
N ASN A 53 12.18 -2.78 -4.39
CA ASN A 53 13.60 -3.01 -4.08
C ASN A 53 14.45 -1.77 -4.33
N THR A 54 14.11 -0.98 -5.35
CA THR A 54 14.84 0.25 -5.67
C THR A 54 14.59 1.33 -4.62
N LEU A 55 13.32 1.57 -4.27
CA LEU A 55 12.94 2.62 -3.32
C LEU A 55 13.30 2.26 -1.88
N SER A 56 13.32 0.99 -1.53
CA SER A 56 13.70 0.55 -0.18
C SER A 56 15.17 0.81 0.17
N LYS A 57 15.98 1.19 -0.80
CA LYS A 57 17.34 1.66 -0.55
C LYS A 57 17.37 3.05 0.10
N HIS A 58 16.30 3.82 -0.04
CA HIS A 58 16.21 5.21 0.40
C HIS A 58 15.05 5.48 1.36
N PHE A 59 14.06 4.58 1.37
CA PHE A 59 12.83 4.74 2.15
C PHE A 59 12.48 3.48 2.90
N THR A 60 11.74 3.64 3.99
CA THR A 60 11.04 2.53 4.62
C THR A 60 9.73 2.34 3.87
N CYS A 61 9.73 1.40 2.93
CA CYS A 61 8.59 1.13 2.05
C CYS A 61 7.56 0.27 2.75
N ILE A 62 6.31 0.69 2.72
CA ILE A 62 5.15 -0.03 3.25
C ILE A 62 4.26 -0.38 2.07
N ALA A 63 4.17 -1.67 1.74
CA ALA A 63 3.34 -2.16 0.65
C ALA A 63 2.46 -3.31 1.16
N TYR A 64 1.31 -3.51 0.55
CA TYR A 64 0.36 -4.51 1.00
C TYR A 64 -0.50 -5.02 -0.15
N ASP A 65 -1.00 -6.23 0.03
CA ASP A 65 -2.08 -6.75 -0.80
C ASP A 65 -3.36 -6.12 -0.26
N ARG A 66 -3.99 -5.26 -1.07
CA ARG A 66 -5.24 -4.62 -0.65
C ARG A 66 -6.30 -5.69 -0.38
N ARG A 67 -7.26 -5.40 0.46
CA ARG A 67 -8.35 -6.33 0.78
C ARG A 67 -8.87 -7.04 -0.48
N GLU A 68 -9.17 -8.32 -0.37
CA GLU A 68 -9.65 -9.16 -1.46
C GLU A 68 -8.68 -9.32 -2.64
N SER A 69 -7.41 -8.94 -2.42
CA SER A 69 -6.33 -9.09 -3.41
C SER A 69 -5.22 -9.97 -2.84
N GLY A 70 -4.58 -10.75 -3.69
CA GLY A 70 -3.43 -11.56 -3.33
C GLY A 70 -3.70 -12.48 -2.13
N GLN A 71 -2.89 -12.34 -1.10
CA GLN A 71 -3.01 -13.14 0.13
C GLN A 71 -3.85 -12.48 1.22
N SER A 72 -4.39 -11.30 0.96
CA SER A 72 -5.27 -10.63 1.91
C SER A 72 -6.69 -11.16 1.83
N GLY A 73 -7.35 -11.17 2.98
CA GLY A 73 -8.75 -11.54 3.08
C GLY A 73 -9.69 -10.40 2.74
N GLY A 74 -10.94 -10.61 3.04
CA GLY A 74 -12.00 -9.64 2.85
C GLY A 74 -13.27 -10.13 3.51
N ARG A 75 -14.33 -9.38 3.35
CA ARG A 75 -15.68 -9.77 3.75
C ARG A 75 -16.69 -9.10 2.84
N ILE A 76 -17.88 -9.69 2.77
CA ILE A 76 -18.96 -9.15 1.95
C ILE A 76 -19.53 -7.91 2.64
N GLU A 77 -19.21 -6.75 2.10
CA GLU A 77 -19.68 -5.44 2.56
C GLU A 77 -19.54 -4.41 1.43
N PRO A 78 -20.28 -3.30 1.47
CA PRO A 78 -20.09 -2.23 0.49
C PRO A 78 -18.66 -1.70 0.53
N LEU A 79 -18.01 -1.62 -0.62
CA LEU A 79 -16.67 -1.05 -0.74
C LEU A 79 -16.77 0.46 -0.91
N THR A 80 -16.08 1.18 -0.04
CA THR A 80 -16.05 2.65 -0.06
C THR A 80 -14.61 3.15 -0.01
N TRP A 81 -14.38 4.37 -0.42
CA TRP A 81 -13.09 5.01 -0.26
C TRP A 81 -12.67 5.09 1.21
N ASP A 82 -13.62 5.37 2.09
CA ASP A 82 -13.35 5.44 3.53
C ASP A 82 -12.85 4.10 4.09
N LEU A 83 -13.40 3.00 3.61
CA LEU A 83 -13.00 1.67 4.02
C LEU A 83 -11.54 1.38 3.61
N TYR A 84 -11.19 1.64 2.36
CA TYR A 84 -9.83 1.48 1.88
C TYR A 84 -8.83 2.40 2.60
N VAL A 85 -9.20 3.65 2.79
CA VAL A 85 -8.36 4.63 3.48
C VAL A 85 -8.14 4.24 4.93
N ARG A 86 -9.17 3.75 5.61
CA ARG A 86 -9.07 3.28 6.99
C ARG A 86 -8.05 2.15 7.12
N GLU A 87 -8.10 1.17 6.26
CA GLU A 87 -7.16 0.05 6.27
C GLU A 87 -5.73 0.51 6.04
N ALA A 88 -5.52 1.43 5.11
CA ALA A 88 -4.21 2.02 4.86
C ALA A 88 -3.68 2.81 6.06
N LYS A 89 -4.56 3.57 6.73
CA LYS A 89 -4.18 4.33 7.92
C LYS A 89 -3.79 3.41 9.08
N GLU A 90 -4.55 2.34 9.30
CA GLU A 90 -4.22 1.33 10.31
C GLU A 90 -2.87 0.67 10.03
N LEU A 91 -2.55 0.40 8.76
CA LEU A 91 -1.25 -0.14 8.37
C LEU A 91 -0.12 0.85 8.65
N LEU A 92 -0.34 2.13 8.35
CA LEU A 92 0.63 3.19 8.65
C LEU A 92 0.89 3.30 10.15
N ASP A 93 -0.17 3.22 10.96
CA ASP A 93 -0.08 3.23 12.42
C ASP A 93 0.68 2.00 12.94
N LEU A 94 0.42 0.83 12.37
CA LEU A 94 1.15 -0.41 12.68
C LEU A 94 2.65 -0.26 12.42
N ALA A 95 3.01 0.44 11.35
CA ALA A 95 4.41 0.72 11.00
C ALA A 95 5.07 1.75 11.92
N GLY A 96 4.30 2.36 12.82
CA GLY A 96 4.81 3.37 13.75
C GLY A 96 5.06 4.72 13.10
N ALA A 97 4.48 5.00 11.94
CA ALA A 97 4.71 6.22 11.19
C ALA A 97 3.60 7.24 11.42
N ARG A 98 3.95 8.43 11.88
CA ARG A 98 3.00 9.55 12.00
C ARG A 98 2.73 10.20 10.66
N GLN A 99 3.74 10.23 9.79
CA GLN A 99 3.69 10.80 8.46
C GLN A 99 4.41 9.89 7.48
N ALA A 100 3.95 9.88 6.25
CA ALA A 100 4.60 9.16 5.17
C ALA A 100 4.52 9.95 3.87
N LEU A 101 5.48 9.71 3.01
CA LEU A 101 5.35 10.01 1.58
C LEU A 101 4.37 8.99 1.01
N ILE A 102 3.54 9.41 0.08
CA ILE A 102 2.50 8.56 -0.50
C ILE A 102 2.78 8.37 -1.99
N LEU A 103 2.83 7.14 -2.42
CA LEU A 103 2.99 6.77 -3.83
C LEU A 103 1.80 5.93 -4.27
N GLY A 104 1.14 6.34 -5.32
CA GLY A 104 0.03 5.58 -5.89
C GLY A 104 0.15 5.49 -7.41
N SER A 105 -0.26 4.36 -7.97
CA SER A 105 -0.24 4.11 -9.40
C SER A 105 -1.60 3.61 -9.86
N CYS A 106 -2.12 4.17 -10.96
CA CYS A 106 -3.40 3.80 -11.56
C CYS A 106 -4.56 3.95 -10.54
N PHE A 107 -5.31 2.89 -10.25
CA PHE A 107 -6.33 2.91 -9.21
C PHE A 107 -5.74 3.31 -7.84
N GLY A 108 -4.51 2.88 -7.58
CA GLY A 108 -3.78 3.27 -6.36
C GLY A 108 -3.54 4.77 -6.27
N ALA A 109 -3.43 5.49 -7.39
CA ALA A 109 -3.31 6.95 -7.39
C ALA A 109 -4.58 7.61 -6.84
N SER A 110 -5.76 7.12 -7.23
CA SER A 110 -7.03 7.61 -6.70
C SER A 110 -7.15 7.35 -5.20
N LEU A 111 -6.71 6.18 -4.75
CA LEU A 111 -6.71 5.84 -3.34
C LEU A 111 -5.70 6.70 -2.55
N ALA A 112 -4.53 6.98 -3.14
CA ALA A 112 -3.54 7.88 -2.54
C ALA A 112 -4.10 9.30 -2.35
N LEU A 113 -4.82 9.82 -3.33
CA LEU A 113 -5.51 11.11 -3.22
C LEU A 113 -6.58 11.07 -2.13
N ALA A 114 -7.40 10.04 -2.10
CA ALA A 114 -8.42 9.87 -1.07
C ALA A 114 -7.81 9.81 0.34
N PHE A 115 -6.69 9.11 0.49
CA PHE A 115 -5.94 9.06 1.74
C PHE A 115 -5.43 10.44 2.15
N ALA A 116 -4.81 11.18 1.24
CA ALA A 116 -4.26 12.51 1.51
C ALA A 116 -5.34 13.51 1.93
N VAL A 117 -6.52 13.44 1.31
CA VAL A 117 -7.65 14.31 1.63
C VAL A 117 -8.19 14.01 3.04
N ARG A 118 -8.29 12.74 3.41
CA ARG A 118 -8.86 12.32 4.70
C ARG A 118 -7.85 12.39 5.85
N HIS A 119 -6.58 12.24 5.56
CA HIS A 119 -5.49 12.26 6.54
C HIS A 119 -4.36 13.20 6.12
N PRO A 120 -4.64 14.51 5.98
CA PRO A 120 -3.62 15.47 5.52
C PRO A 120 -2.41 15.55 6.45
N ALA A 121 -2.62 15.35 7.75
CA ALA A 121 -1.52 15.37 8.72
C ALA A 121 -0.60 14.15 8.61
N ALA A 122 -1.08 13.04 8.03
CA ALA A 122 -0.29 11.83 7.81
C ALA A 122 0.39 11.81 6.43
N CYS A 123 0.02 12.71 5.53
CA CYS A 123 0.58 12.81 4.19
C CYS A 123 1.64 13.91 4.14
N LYS A 124 2.91 13.51 4.02
CA LYS A 124 4.00 14.46 3.91
C LYS A 124 4.15 15.00 2.49
N ALA A 125 3.95 14.16 1.50
CA ALA A 125 3.93 14.49 0.08
C ALA A 125 3.23 13.36 -0.68
N LEU A 126 2.75 13.69 -1.86
CA LEU A 126 1.98 12.79 -2.72
C LEU A 126 2.61 12.73 -4.10
#